data_151b3b064d55717285fb5749ade2ea23
#
_entry.id   151b3b064d55717285fb5749ade2ea23
#
_cell.length_a   1.000
_cell.length_b   1.000
_cell.length_c   1.000
_cell.angle_alpha   90.00
_cell.angle_beta   90.00
_cell.angle_gamma   90.00
#
_symmetry.space_group_name_H-M   'P 1'
#
loop_
_entity.id
_entity.type
_entity.pdbx_description
1 polymer ?
#
loop_
_entity_poly.entity_id
_entity_poly.type
_entity_poly.pdbx_seq_one_letter_code
_entity_poly.pdbx_strand_id
1 'polypeptide(L)'
;MIIPVILCGGAGTRLWPMSRNEYPKQLLSLVGNRSLLQQTIGRLEGIDGIQDPVLICNEAHRFLVAEQLREVGIQPQAIILEPEGKNTAPAVSLALQWAGLVEEDDPLLLILPSDHVIRDEEAFKRSVDHAARLAKANYLVTFGIAPRAPETGFGYLEHGEAIEEAGFVLRRFHEKPDEQTAIKYLRSGHYSWNSGMFLFSRDNGVQAFERWARSIWDSVGDAWASRTEDFDFLRPDPIAFSNCLSDSIDYAVMEQADHAAIVPMEAGWSDLGSWSSVWEVGEKDDFGNVVKGDVVLEATSNALIQAEHRLVAAAGVSDITIIETADAVLVADRSASQSVKSLVQRLSGLKRNESSAHRRVFRPWGWYEAIDQGPQHQVKRISVSPGARLSLQKHQHRAEHWI
;
A
#
# COMPACT_ATOMS: atom_id res chain seq x y z
N MET A 1 15.26 -8.88 17.70
CA MET A 1 15.30 -8.00 16.53
C MET A 1 13.98 -8.09 15.78
N ILE A 2 13.42 -6.94 15.29
CA ILE A 2 12.21 -6.90 14.46
C ILE A 2 12.58 -6.24 13.13
N ILE A 3 12.37 -6.92 12.03
CA ILE A 3 12.64 -6.43 10.68
C ILE A 3 11.30 -6.03 10.04
N PRO A 4 11.06 -4.74 9.77
CA PRO A 4 9.88 -4.31 9.02
C PRO A 4 10.01 -4.72 7.56
N VAL A 5 8.99 -5.39 7.05
CA VAL A 5 8.85 -5.73 5.63
C VAL A 5 7.69 -4.93 5.06
N ILE A 6 7.99 -3.95 4.22
CA ILE A 6 7.00 -3.03 3.66
C ILE A 6 6.58 -3.51 2.27
N LEU A 7 5.32 -3.90 2.14
CA LEU A 7 4.75 -4.35 0.87
C LEU A 7 4.23 -3.14 0.08
N CYS A 8 4.94 -2.77 -0.98
CA CYS A 8 4.61 -1.64 -1.84
C CYS A 8 3.86 -2.09 -3.11
N GLY A 9 2.87 -2.97 -2.94
CA GLY A 9 2.05 -3.50 -4.01
C GLY A 9 0.72 -2.75 -4.20
N GLY A 10 0.04 -3.03 -5.31
CA GLY A 10 -1.30 -2.50 -5.60
C GLY A 10 -1.30 -1.13 -6.29
N ALA A 11 -2.18 -0.96 -7.29
CA ALA A 11 -2.30 0.30 -8.04
C ALA A 11 -3.27 1.30 -7.40
N GLY A 12 -4.13 0.88 -6.46
CA GLY A 12 -5.08 1.76 -5.77
C GLY A 12 -6.09 2.46 -6.69
N THR A 13 -6.53 1.84 -7.77
CA THR A 13 -7.33 2.44 -8.86
C THR A 13 -8.63 3.13 -8.42
N ARG A 14 -9.15 2.82 -7.23
CA ARG A 14 -10.35 3.48 -6.66
C ARG A 14 -10.10 4.94 -6.25
N LEU A 15 -8.83 5.35 -6.15
CA LEU A 15 -8.43 6.72 -5.82
C LEU A 15 -8.00 7.51 -7.07
N TRP A 16 -8.45 7.07 -8.25
CA TRP A 16 -8.34 7.88 -9.45
C TRP A 16 -9.08 9.23 -9.24
N PRO A 17 -8.56 10.36 -9.74
CA PRO A 17 -7.46 10.53 -10.67
C PRO A 17 -6.07 10.67 -10.04
N MET A 18 -5.94 10.62 -8.71
CA MET A 18 -4.64 10.76 -8.06
C MET A 18 -3.81 9.48 -8.15
N SER A 19 -4.41 8.30 -7.88
CA SER A 19 -3.72 7.03 -8.08
C SER A 19 -3.81 6.57 -9.53
N ARG A 20 -2.70 6.11 -10.07
CA ARG A 20 -2.58 5.54 -11.43
C ARG A 20 -1.59 4.39 -11.44
N ASN A 21 -1.58 3.59 -12.49
CA ASN A 21 -0.66 2.45 -12.56
C ASN A 21 0.81 2.85 -12.43
N GLU A 22 1.20 3.98 -13.04
CA GLU A 22 2.58 4.50 -12.96
C GLU A 22 2.87 5.30 -11.67
N TYR A 23 1.85 5.67 -10.91
CA TYR A 23 1.97 6.38 -9.63
C TYR A 23 0.91 5.87 -8.65
N PRO A 24 1.17 4.74 -7.99
CA PRO A 24 0.18 4.05 -7.17
C PRO A 24 -0.07 4.76 -5.83
N LYS A 25 -1.15 4.35 -5.17
CA LYS A 25 -1.72 4.92 -3.96
C LYS A 25 -0.70 5.17 -2.84
N GLN A 26 0.19 4.21 -2.57
CA GLN A 26 1.18 4.29 -1.49
C GLN A 26 2.16 5.46 -1.63
N LEU A 27 2.32 5.98 -2.83
CA LEU A 27 3.21 7.12 -3.10
C LEU A 27 2.49 8.48 -2.98
N LEU A 28 1.17 8.46 -2.74
CA LEU A 28 0.34 9.67 -2.63
C LEU A 28 0.32 10.21 -1.20
N SER A 29 0.31 11.55 -1.08
CA SER A 29 0.07 12.26 0.17
C SER A 29 -1.43 12.54 0.33
N LEU A 30 -2.23 11.49 0.58
CA LEU A 30 -3.69 11.60 0.70
C LEU A 30 -4.12 12.28 1.99
N VAL A 31 -3.39 12.02 3.08
CA VAL A 31 -3.61 12.59 4.40
C VAL A 31 -2.30 13.22 4.87
N GLY A 32 -2.34 14.49 5.26
CA GLY A 32 -1.13 15.22 5.63
C GLY A 32 -0.21 15.53 4.44
N ASN A 33 1.09 15.70 4.72
CA ASN A 33 2.10 16.16 3.75
C ASN A 33 3.09 15.07 3.31
N ARG A 34 3.08 13.90 3.95
CA ARG A 34 3.92 12.74 3.61
C ARG A 34 3.10 11.73 2.84
N SER A 35 3.76 10.98 1.95
CA SER A 35 3.11 9.86 1.29
C SER A 35 2.75 8.75 2.29
N LEU A 36 1.84 7.85 1.91
CA LEU A 36 1.46 6.74 2.77
C LEU A 36 2.65 5.81 3.07
N LEU A 37 3.54 5.60 2.11
CA LEU A 37 4.80 4.88 2.30
C LEU A 37 5.68 5.56 3.36
N GLN A 38 5.89 6.88 3.24
CA GLN A 38 6.68 7.65 4.19
C GLN A 38 6.06 7.66 5.60
N GLN A 39 4.72 7.71 5.69
CA GLN A 39 4.01 7.59 6.97
C GLN A 39 4.15 6.18 7.55
N THR A 40 4.09 5.13 6.71
CA THR A 40 4.26 3.74 7.17
C THR A 40 5.64 3.51 7.77
N ILE A 41 6.68 4.09 7.18
CA ILE A 41 8.04 3.99 7.71
C ILE A 41 8.20 4.86 8.96
N GLY A 42 7.71 6.09 8.94
CA GLY A 42 7.85 7.03 10.06
C GLY A 42 7.26 6.53 11.37
N ARG A 43 6.12 5.80 11.32
CA ARG A 43 5.47 5.24 12.52
C ARG A 43 6.26 4.13 13.22
N LEU A 44 7.31 3.61 12.59
CA LEU A 44 8.18 2.58 13.16
C LEU A 44 9.21 3.15 14.14
N GLU A 45 9.45 4.44 14.08
CA GLU A 45 10.42 5.12 14.95
C GLU A 45 10.04 4.95 16.43
N GLY A 46 11.00 4.49 17.23
CA GLY A 46 10.83 4.28 18.68
C GLY A 46 10.20 2.93 19.08
N ILE A 47 9.97 2.00 18.15
CA ILE A 47 9.63 0.61 18.47
C ILE A 47 10.93 -0.10 18.93
N ASP A 48 10.85 -0.80 20.07
CA ASP A 48 12.02 -1.48 20.61
C ASP A 48 12.50 -2.63 19.70
N GLY A 49 13.80 -2.65 19.44
CA GLY A 49 14.44 -3.66 18.58
C GLY A 49 14.11 -3.57 17.10
N ILE A 50 13.43 -2.48 16.64
CA ILE A 50 13.15 -2.26 15.23
C ILE A 50 14.43 -2.01 14.43
N GLN A 51 14.50 -2.56 13.23
CA GLN A 51 15.59 -2.39 12.28
C GLN A 51 15.17 -1.52 11.10
N ASP A 52 16.12 -1.13 10.26
CA ASP A 52 15.82 -0.52 8.96
C ASP A 52 14.95 -1.44 8.10
N PRO A 53 14.01 -0.90 7.31
CA PRO A 53 13.04 -1.71 6.60
C PRO A 53 13.62 -2.45 5.40
N VAL A 54 12.98 -3.56 5.05
CA VAL A 54 13.05 -4.20 3.75
C VAL A 54 11.81 -3.82 2.96
N LEU A 55 11.96 -3.40 1.71
CA LEU A 55 10.83 -3.06 0.86
C LEU A 55 10.67 -4.08 -0.26
N ILE A 56 9.42 -4.41 -0.57
CA ILE A 56 9.06 -5.23 -1.72
C ILE A 56 8.16 -4.41 -2.61
N CYS A 57 8.59 -4.15 -3.84
CA CYS A 57 7.83 -3.33 -4.77
C CYS A 57 7.93 -3.88 -6.20
N ASN A 58 6.97 -3.48 -7.04
CA ASN A 58 7.06 -3.78 -8.46
C ASN A 58 8.25 -3.06 -9.10
N GLU A 59 8.93 -3.73 -10.03
CA GLU A 59 10.09 -3.19 -10.78
C GLU A 59 9.80 -1.82 -11.40
N ALA A 60 8.58 -1.58 -11.87
CA ALA A 60 8.19 -0.31 -12.49
C ALA A 60 8.25 0.87 -11.51
N HIS A 61 8.07 0.62 -10.21
CA HIS A 61 8.01 1.66 -9.17
C HIS A 61 9.32 1.86 -8.41
N ARG A 62 10.37 1.09 -8.68
CA ARG A 62 11.62 1.06 -7.90
C ARG A 62 12.25 2.43 -7.63
N PHE A 63 12.29 3.29 -8.65
CA PHE A 63 12.90 4.61 -8.51
C PHE A 63 12.04 5.58 -7.69
N LEU A 64 10.72 5.47 -7.81
CA LEU A 64 9.79 6.27 -7.00
C LEU A 64 9.89 5.88 -5.53
N VAL A 65 9.94 4.58 -5.24
CA VAL A 65 10.11 4.06 -3.88
C VAL A 65 11.44 4.52 -3.30
N ALA A 66 12.56 4.33 -4.03
CA ALA A 66 13.88 4.74 -3.58
C ALA A 66 13.97 6.26 -3.34
N GLU A 67 13.36 7.08 -4.21
CA GLU A 67 13.31 8.53 -4.03
C GLU A 67 12.57 8.94 -2.77
N GLN A 68 11.40 8.34 -2.50
CA GLN A 68 10.62 8.66 -1.31
C GLN A 68 11.33 8.27 0.00
N LEU A 69 12.10 7.19 0.00
CA LEU A 69 12.97 6.83 1.12
C LEU A 69 14.05 7.88 1.33
N ARG A 70 14.72 8.28 0.26
CA ARG A 70 15.78 9.29 0.29
C ARG A 70 15.27 10.65 0.81
N GLU A 71 14.06 11.06 0.43
CA GLU A 71 13.43 12.31 0.91
C GLU A 71 13.28 12.35 2.43
N VAL A 72 13.09 11.22 3.09
CA VAL A 72 12.95 11.10 4.55
C VAL A 72 14.22 10.59 5.23
N GLY A 73 15.32 10.43 4.48
CA GLY A 73 16.62 10.03 5.03
C GLY A 73 16.71 8.57 5.48
N ILE A 74 15.85 7.70 4.98
CA ILE A 74 15.84 6.27 5.32
C ILE A 74 16.68 5.49 4.31
N GLN A 75 17.58 4.67 4.83
CA GLN A 75 18.35 3.70 4.06
C GLN A 75 17.80 2.29 4.35
N PRO A 76 17.13 1.63 3.41
CA PRO A 76 16.59 0.30 3.62
C PRO A 76 17.70 -0.75 3.66
N GLN A 77 17.45 -1.87 4.34
CA GLN A 77 18.35 -3.03 4.28
C GLN A 77 18.36 -3.68 2.88
N ALA A 78 17.21 -3.67 2.21
CA ALA A 78 17.06 -4.14 0.83
C ALA A 78 15.81 -3.55 0.18
N ILE A 79 15.85 -3.41 -1.15
CA ILE A 79 14.67 -3.20 -1.99
C ILE A 79 14.57 -4.37 -2.96
N ILE A 80 13.59 -5.24 -2.74
CA ILE A 80 13.35 -6.44 -3.54
C ILE A 80 12.32 -6.09 -4.62
N LEU A 81 12.63 -6.38 -5.87
CA LEU A 81 11.81 -5.99 -7.02
C LEU A 81 11.02 -7.20 -7.53
N GLU A 82 9.69 -7.15 -7.38
CA GLU A 82 8.83 -8.12 -8.04
C GLU A 82 8.81 -7.84 -9.55
N PRO A 83 9.13 -8.82 -10.40
CA PRO A 83 9.03 -8.65 -11.86
C PRO A 83 7.59 -8.39 -12.31
N GLU A 84 6.63 -9.01 -11.65
CA GLU A 84 5.18 -8.82 -11.82
C GLU A 84 4.45 -8.98 -10.48
N GLY A 85 3.32 -8.32 -10.32
CA GLY A 85 2.52 -8.42 -9.09
C GLY A 85 1.80 -9.76 -8.99
N LYS A 86 2.09 -10.54 -7.94
CA LYS A 86 1.52 -11.86 -7.66
C LYS A 86 0.75 -11.92 -6.34
N ASN A 87 0.24 -10.75 -5.86
CA ASN A 87 -0.41 -10.64 -4.55
C ASN A 87 0.59 -10.79 -3.39
N THR A 88 0.13 -10.96 -2.15
CA THR A 88 0.96 -10.80 -0.94
C THR A 88 1.74 -12.04 -0.53
N ALA A 89 1.29 -13.27 -0.85
CA ALA A 89 2.03 -14.48 -0.45
C ALA A 89 3.40 -14.59 -1.12
N PRO A 90 3.57 -14.39 -2.46
CA PRO A 90 4.89 -14.39 -3.06
C PRO A 90 5.80 -13.28 -2.53
N ALA A 91 5.25 -12.08 -2.27
CA ALA A 91 6.02 -10.99 -1.68
C ALA A 91 6.56 -11.34 -0.27
N VAL A 92 5.71 -11.89 0.60
CA VAL A 92 6.14 -12.36 1.93
C VAL A 92 7.14 -13.51 1.83
N SER A 93 6.96 -14.43 0.88
CA SER A 93 7.93 -15.50 0.62
C SER A 93 9.30 -14.95 0.21
N LEU A 94 9.36 -13.89 -0.63
CA LEU A 94 10.61 -13.19 -0.96
C LEU A 94 11.28 -12.59 0.30
N ALA A 95 10.49 -11.99 1.20
CA ALA A 95 11.02 -11.46 2.45
C ALA A 95 11.62 -12.57 3.34
N LEU A 96 10.96 -13.72 3.43
CA LEU A 96 11.45 -14.88 4.18
C LEU A 96 12.74 -15.45 3.58
N GLN A 97 12.84 -15.52 2.24
CA GLN A 97 14.08 -15.93 1.55
C GLN A 97 15.22 -14.94 1.84
N TRP A 98 14.94 -13.64 1.78
CA TRP A 98 15.92 -12.62 2.10
C TRP A 98 16.36 -12.69 3.57
N ALA A 99 15.42 -12.86 4.50
CA ALA A 99 15.71 -12.96 5.93
C ALA A 99 16.60 -14.17 6.28
N GLY A 100 16.66 -15.15 5.41
CA GLY A 100 17.62 -16.27 5.52
C GLY A 100 19.08 -15.88 5.31
N LEU A 101 19.36 -14.66 4.84
CA LEU A 101 20.73 -14.11 4.70
C LEU A 101 21.16 -13.29 5.92
N VAL A 102 20.25 -13.04 6.85
CA VAL A 102 20.54 -12.27 8.08
C VAL A 102 21.26 -13.18 9.07
N GLU A 103 22.31 -12.66 9.70
CA GLU A 103 23.15 -13.45 10.65
C GLU A 103 22.45 -13.77 11.97
N GLU A 104 21.38 -13.05 12.33
CA GLU A 104 20.65 -13.29 13.57
C GLU A 104 19.78 -14.53 13.49
N ASP A 105 19.82 -15.36 14.55
CA ASP A 105 18.94 -16.52 14.69
C ASP A 105 17.48 -16.08 14.84
N ASP A 106 16.64 -16.51 13.88
CA ASP A 106 15.19 -16.38 13.85
C ASP A 106 14.63 -14.94 14.11
N PRO A 107 14.94 -13.94 13.23
CA PRO A 107 14.42 -12.60 13.38
C PRO A 107 12.89 -12.56 13.23
N LEU A 108 12.25 -11.63 13.93
CA LEU A 108 10.83 -11.34 13.74
C LEU A 108 10.63 -10.49 12.49
N LEU A 109 9.70 -10.87 11.64
CA LEU A 109 9.29 -10.09 10.47
C LEU A 109 7.96 -9.41 10.74
N LEU A 110 7.95 -8.08 10.69
CA LEU A 110 6.74 -7.25 10.78
C LEU A 110 6.31 -6.88 9.36
N ILE A 111 5.31 -7.58 8.83
CA ILE A 111 4.77 -7.38 7.49
C ILE A 111 3.76 -6.26 7.51
N LEU A 112 3.99 -5.23 6.70
CA LEU A 112 3.19 -4.00 6.67
C LEU A 112 2.79 -3.63 5.25
N PRO A 113 1.50 -3.46 4.95
CA PRO A 113 1.07 -2.73 3.76
C PRO A 113 1.55 -1.28 3.82
N SER A 114 2.04 -0.75 2.71
CA SER A 114 2.57 0.62 2.62
C SER A 114 1.52 1.71 2.44
N ASP A 115 0.25 1.35 2.41
CA ASP A 115 -0.84 2.22 1.94
C ASP A 115 -1.98 2.42 2.95
N HIS A 116 -1.74 2.05 4.22
CA HIS A 116 -2.68 2.22 5.32
C HIS A 116 -2.36 3.45 6.17
N VAL A 117 -3.41 4.08 6.70
CA VAL A 117 -3.30 5.14 7.70
C VAL A 117 -3.48 4.57 9.10
N ILE A 118 -2.67 5.04 10.02
CA ILE A 118 -2.77 4.84 11.46
C ILE A 118 -2.66 6.21 12.12
N ARG A 119 -3.62 6.57 12.97
CA ARG A 119 -3.68 7.89 13.60
C ARG A 119 -3.01 7.94 14.96
N ASP A 120 -3.15 6.87 15.74
CA ASP A 120 -2.52 6.72 17.05
C ASP A 120 -1.30 5.79 16.93
N GLU A 121 -0.14 6.41 16.67
CA GLU A 121 1.12 5.68 16.50
C GLU A 121 1.55 5.00 17.82
N GLU A 122 1.23 5.57 18.97
CA GLU A 122 1.56 4.96 20.25
C GLU A 122 0.71 3.71 20.53
N ALA A 123 -0.57 3.72 20.16
CA ALA A 123 -1.40 2.51 20.21
C ALA A 123 -0.89 1.43 19.25
N PHE A 124 -0.43 1.81 18.06
CA PHE A 124 0.20 0.90 17.12
C PHE A 124 1.48 0.27 17.71
N LYS A 125 2.38 1.07 18.28
CA LYS A 125 3.62 0.59 18.90
C LYS A 125 3.33 -0.42 20.01
N ARG A 126 2.39 -0.12 20.91
CA ARG A 126 1.93 -1.07 21.95
C ARG A 126 1.42 -2.38 21.36
N SER A 127 0.65 -2.32 20.26
CA SER A 127 0.15 -3.53 19.59
C SER A 127 1.31 -4.35 18.97
N VAL A 128 2.33 -3.69 18.42
CA VAL A 128 3.53 -4.37 17.91
C VAL A 128 4.29 -5.07 19.03
N ASP A 129 4.43 -4.44 20.22
CA ASP A 129 5.08 -5.05 21.38
C ASP A 129 4.32 -6.31 21.87
N HIS A 130 3.00 -6.26 21.87
CA HIS A 130 2.17 -7.43 22.20
C HIS A 130 2.34 -8.54 21.14
N ALA A 131 2.30 -8.18 19.87
CA ALA A 131 2.50 -9.10 18.76
C ALA A 131 3.89 -9.75 18.78
N ALA A 132 4.94 -9.00 19.13
CA ALA A 132 6.29 -9.52 19.22
C ALA A 132 6.44 -10.58 20.32
N ARG A 133 5.73 -10.43 21.46
CA ARG A 133 5.71 -11.47 22.52
C ARG A 133 5.05 -12.76 22.03
N LEU A 134 3.93 -12.65 21.32
CA LEU A 134 3.23 -13.82 20.77
C LEU A 134 4.02 -14.49 19.64
N ALA A 135 4.67 -13.70 18.78
CA ALA A 135 5.50 -14.24 17.71
C ALA A 135 6.71 -15.01 18.26
N LYS A 136 7.34 -14.54 19.35
CA LYS A 136 8.39 -15.27 20.09
C LYS A 136 7.86 -16.58 20.73
N ALA A 137 6.56 -16.68 20.96
CA ALA A 137 5.89 -17.90 21.40
C ALA A 137 5.40 -18.77 20.21
N ASN A 138 5.95 -18.55 19.02
CA ASN A 138 5.67 -19.27 17.76
C ASN A 138 4.25 -19.07 17.20
N TYR A 139 3.53 -18.00 17.56
CA TYR A 139 2.29 -17.66 16.87
C TYR A 139 2.56 -16.94 15.55
N LEU A 140 1.74 -17.23 14.54
CA LEU A 140 1.54 -16.33 13.40
C LEU A 140 0.55 -15.25 13.85
N VAL A 141 1.04 -14.03 14.03
CA VAL A 141 0.22 -12.96 14.61
C VAL A 141 -0.34 -12.06 13.51
N THR A 142 -1.64 -11.73 13.62
CA THR A 142 -2.29 -10.68 12.83
C THR A 142 -2.88 -9.61 13.74
N PHE A 143 -3.07 -8.39 13.20
CA PHE A 143 -3.64 -7.26 13.96
C PHE A 143 -5.12 -7.11 13.61
N GLY A 144 -5.96 -7.21 14.63
CA GLY A 144 -7.41 -7.14 14.52
C GLY A 144 -7.95 -5.74 14.80
N ILE A 145 -8.76 -5.23 13.88
CA ILE A 145 -9.43 -3.93 13.98
C ILE A 145 -10.88 -4.13 14.40
N ALA A 146 -11.36 -3.36 15.38
CA ALA A 146 -12.76 -3.42 15.79
C ALA A 146 -13.69 -3.02 14.64
N PRO A 147 -14.63 -3.91 14.20
CA PRO A 147 -15.54 -3.60 13.12
C PRO A 147 -16.50 -2.47 13.50
N ARG A 148 -16.70 -1.51 12.59
CA ARG A 148 -17.63 -0.38 12.76
C ARG A 148 -18.82 -0.43 11.78
N ALA A 149 -18.69 -1.23 10.73
CA ALA A 149 -19.68 -1.43 9.68
C ALA A 149 -19.60 -2.89 9.15
N PRO A 150 -20.63 -3.39 8.45
CA PRO A 150 -20.59 -4.72 7.85
C PRO A 150 -19.83 -4.71 6.51
N GLU A 151 -18.53 -4.42 6.54
CA GLU A 151 -17.69 -4.33 5.36
C GLU A 151 -17.49 -5.70 4.70
N THR A 152 -17.82 -5.79 3.41
CA THR A 152 -17.65 -7.02 2.61
C THR A 152 -16.30 -7.08 1.89
N GLY A 153 -15.53 -6.00 1.95
CA GLY A 153 -14.20 -5.90 1.33
C GLY A 153 -13.05 -6.39 2.21
N PHE A 154 -13.31 -6.67 3.49
CA PHE A 154 -12.30 -7.07 4.48
C PHE A 154 -12.42 -8.53 4.87
N GLY A 155 -11.30 -9.10 5.34
CA GLY A 155 -11.28 -10.34 6.07
C GLY A 155 -11.77 -10.15 7.51
N TYR A 156 -12.41 -11.16 8.07
CA TYR A 156 -12.91 -11.20 9.47
C TYR A 156 -12.18 -12.29 10.25
N LEU A 157 -11.72 -11.93 11.43
CA LEU A 157 -10.97 -12.78 12.37
C LEU A 157 -11.87 -13.16 13.52
N GLU A 158 -12.23 -14.45 13.66
CA GLU A 158 -13.03 -14.96 14.77
C GLU A 158 -12.15 -15.12 16.02
N HIS A 159 -12.54 -14.48 17.11
CA HIS A 159 -11.83 -14.58 18.39
C HIS A 159 -12.05 -15.95 19.02
N GLY A 160 -10.95 -16.63 19.36
CA GLY A 160 -10.93 -17.83 20.18
C GLY A 160 -10.71 -17.50 21.66
N GLU A 161 -9.95 -18.35 22.35
CA GLU A 161 -9.58 -18.15 23.76
C GLU A 161 -8.67 -16.93 23.91
N ALA A 162 -8.85 -16.20 25.01
CA ALA A 162 -7.97 -15.08 25.35
C ALA A 162 -6.55 -15.57 25.71
N ILE A 163 -5.56 -14.89 25.20
CA ILE A 163 -4.14 -15.09 25.55
C ILE A 163 -3.75 -13.92 26.45
N GLU A 164 -3.42 -14.19 27.71
CA GLU A 164 -3.05 -13.24 28.79
C GLU A 164 -2.64 -11.84 28.30
N GLU A 165 -3.48 -10.84 28.52
CA GLU A 165 -3.27 -9.42 28.19
C GLU A 165 -2.76 -9.08 26.77
N ALA A 166 -2.52 -10.10 25.91
CA ALA A 166 -1.89 -9.92 24.61
C ALA A 166 -2.85 -10.01 23.42
N GLY A 167 -4.01 -10.69 23.56
CA GLY A 167 -4.95 -10.87 22.46
C GLY A 167 -5.75 -12.16 22.54
N PHE A 168 -6.06 -12.75 21.38
CA PHE A 168 -6.88 -13.94 21.25
C PHE A 168 -6.22 -14.96 20.34
N VAL A 169 -6.46 -16.25 20.58
CA VAL A 169 -6.21 -17.27 19.57
C VAL A 169 -7.07 -16.96 18.34
N LEU A 170 -6.54 -17.04 17.15
CA LEU A 170 -7.32 -16.96 15.92
C LEU A 170 -8.08 -18.28 15.76
N ARG A 171 -9.40 -18.25 15.97
CA ARG A 171 -10.22 -19.45 15.82
C ARG A 171 -10.50 -19.77 14.36
N ARG A 172 -10.79 -18.75 13.55
CA ARG A 172 -11.06 -18.88 12.12
C ARG A 172 -10.86 -17.56 11.41
N PHE A 173 -10.36 -17.64 10.22
CA PHE A 173 -10.23 -16.52 9.29
C PHE A 173 -11.35 -16.62 8.22
N HIS A 174 -12.01 -15.51 7.89
CA HIS A 174 -13.08 -15.46 6.89
C HIS A 174 -12.81 -14.29 5.94
N GLU A 175 -12.33 -14.57 4.75
CA GLU A 175 -12.03 -13.51 3.78
C GLU A 175 -13.30 -13.11 3.02
N LYS A 176 -13.57 -11.81 3.00
CA LYS A 176 -14.63 -11.14 2.22
C LYS A 176 -16.00 -11.84 2.27
N PRO A 177 -16.66 -11.92 3.44
CA PRO A 177 -17.96 -12.52 3.58
C PRO A 177 -19.03 -11.74 2.79
N ASP A 178 -20.16 -12.38 2.52
CA ASP A 178 -21.34 -11.66 2.05
C ASP A 178 -21.91 -10.70 3.10
N GLU A 179 -22.74 -9.75 2.67
CA GLU A 179 -23.27 -8.69 3.52
C GLU A 179 -24.05 -9.24 4.74
N GLN A 180 -24.85 -10.29 4.55
CA GLN A 180 -25.64 -10.87 5.63
C GLN A 180 -24.74 -11.51 6.69
N THR A 181 -23.66 -12.14 6.25
CA THR A 181 -22.65 -12.73 7.12
C THR A 181 -21.85 -11.64 7.85
N ALA A 182 -21.45 -10.57 7.15
CA ALA A 182 -20.76 -9.43 7.75
C ALA A 182 -21.62 -8.75 8.85
N ILE A 183 -22.93 -8.59 8.61
CA ILE A 183 -23.88 -8.08 9.62
C ILE A 183 -23.92 -8.99 10.87
N LYS A 184 -23.91 -10.31 10.68
CA LYS A 184 -23.89 -11.25 11.80
C LYS A 184 -22.61 -11.14 12.62
N TYR A 185 -21.46 -11.03 11.95
CA TYR A 185 -20.15 -10.88 12.61
C TYR A 185 -20.09 -9.58 13.42
N LEU A 186 -20.50 -8.46 12.82
CA LEU A 186 -20.56 -7.18 13.51
C LEU A 186 -21.42 -7.24 14.78
N ARG A 187 -22.61 -7.85 14.70
CA ARG A 187 -23.55 -7.94 15.84
C ARG A 187 -23.09 -8.88 16.95
N SER A 188 -22.29 -9.88 16.63
CA SER A 188 -21.81 -10.86 17.61
C SER A 188 -20.77 -10.28 18.57
N GLY A 189 -19.98 -9.27 18.15
CA GLY A 189 -18.91 -8.69 18.93
C GLY A 189 -17.67 -9.60 19.10
N HIS A 190 -17.63 -10.75 18.43
CA HIS A 190 -16.56 -11.74 18.52
C HIS A 190 -15.62 -11.77 17.31
N TYR A 191 -15.66 -10.73 16.49
CA TYR A 191 -14.85 -10.64 15.26
C TYR A 191 -14.10 -9.33 15.22
N SER A 192 -12.91 -9.37 14.63
CA SER A 192 -12.17 -8.19 14.18
C SER A 192 -12.02 -8.19 12.67
N TRP A 193 -11.87 -7.03 12.04
CA TRP A 193 -11.36 -6.97 10.68
C TRP A 193 -9.88 -7.31 10.65
N ASN A 194 -9.45 -8.03 9.62
CA ASN A 194 -8.04 -8.22 9.34
C ASN A 194 -7.44 -6.93 8.79
N SER A 195 -6.38 -6.45 9.43
CA SER A 195 -5.67 -5.25 8.97
C SER A 195 -4.73 -5.51 7.80
N GLY A 196 -4.46 -6.78 7.45
CA GLY A 196 -3.43 -7.15 6.47
C GLY A 196 -2.00 -6.95 6.98
N MET A 197 -1.81 -6.69 8.26
CA MET A 197 -0.51 -6.62 8.93
C MET A 197 -0.27 -7.93 9.71
N PHE A 198 0.98 -8.41 9.65
CA PHE A 198 1.36 -9.66 10.32
C PHE A 198 2.69 -9.52 11.03
N LEU A 199 2.90 -10.33 12.07
CA LEU A 199 4.17 -10.44 12.74
C LEU A 199 4.41 -11.90 13.15
N PHE A 200 5.55 -12.44 12.74
CA PHE A 200 5.96 -13.82 13.06
C PHE A 200 7.47 -13.95 12.96
N SER A 201 8.02 -15.00 13.58
CA SER A 201 9.42 -15.32 13.40
C SER A 201 9.69 -15.88 12.00
N ARG A 202 10.90 -15.68 11.49
CA ARG A 202 11.30 -16.21 10.18
C ARG A 202 11.03 -17.71 10.08
N ASP A 203 11.45 -18.48 11.08
CA ASP A 203 11.35 -19.94 11.04
C ASP A 203 9.88 -20.39 11.08
N ASN A 204 9.03 -19.72 11.85
CA ASN A 204 7.61 -20.02 11.86
C ASN A 204 6.94 -19.65 10.51
N GLY A 205 7.34 -18.52 9.91
CA GLY A 205 6.91 -18.14 8.56
C GLY A 205 7.33 -19.17 7.50
N VAL A 206 8.58 -19.62 7.51
CA VAL A 206 9.07 -20.66 6.59
C VAL A 206 8.28 -21.96 6.75
N GLN A 207 8.09 -22.43 7.98
CA GLN A 207 7.31 -23.65 8.26
C GLN A 207 5.87 -23.52 7.76
N ALA A 208 5.26 -22.36 7.93
CA ALA A 208 3.91 -22.09 7.45
C ALA A 208 3.82 -22.17 5.92
N PHE A 209 4.73 -21.53 5.21
CA PHE A 209 4.78 -21.59 3.74
C PHE A 209 5.09 -23.00 3.23
N GLU A 210 6.03 -23.70 3.83
CA GLU A 210 6.35 -25.09 3.48
C GLU A 210 5.16 -26.04 3.67
N ARG A 211 4.33 -25.79 4.69
CA ARG A 211 3.19 -26.63 5.01
C ARG A 211 1.96 -26.34 4.16
N TRP A 212 1.62 -25.05 3.98
CA TRP A 212 0.33 -24.65 3.39
C TRP A 212 0.45 -23.99 2.02
N ALA A 213 1.61 -23.41 1.69
CA ALA A 213 1.84 -22.69 0.43
C ALA A 213 3.10 -23.19 -0.31
N ARG A 214 3.36 -24.49 -0.27
CA ARG A 214 4.57 -25.13 -0.77
C ARG A 214 4.92 -24.75 -2.20
N SER A 215 3.94 -24.71 -3.11
CA SER A 215 4.20 -24.36 -4.51
C SER A 215 4.68 -22.92 -4.69
N ILE A 216 4.15 -21.97 -3.86
CA ILE A 216 4.61 -20.59 -3.85
C ILE A 216 6.04 -20.54 -3.29
N TRP A 217 6.28 -21.21 -2.17
CA TRP A 217 7.59 -21.26 -1.52
C TRP A 217 8.69 -21.76 -2.47
N ASP A 218 8.45 -22.89 -3.14
CA ASP A 218 9.41 -23.50 -4.05
C ASP A 218 9.67 -22.60 -5.28
N SER A 219 8.60 -22.07 -5.93
CA SER A 219 8.76 -21.19 -7.10
C SER A 219 9.48 -19.88 -6.76
N VAL A 220 9.20 -19.30 -5.60
CA VAL A 220 9.90 -18.09 -5.14
C VAL A 220 11.34 -18.42 -4.77
N GLY A 221 11.60 -19.59 -4.15
CA GLY A 221 12.94 -20.08 -3.85
C GLY A 221 13.81 -20.23 -5.09
N ASP A 222 13.27 -20.80 -6.18
CA ASP A 222 13.97 -20.92 -7.46
C ASP A 222 14.30 -19.53 -8.06
N ALA A 223 13.34 -18.61 -8.02
CA ALA A 223 13.54 -17.23 -8.49
C ALA A 223 14.59 -16.50 -7.64
N TRP A 224 14.56 -16.69 -6.32
CA TRP A 224 15.50 -16.10 -5.39
C TRP A 224 16.92 -16.64 -5.53
N ALA A 225 17.07 -17.94 -5.75
CA ALA A 225 18.37 -18.59 -5.95
C ALA A 225 19.12 -18.04 -7.18
N SER A 226 18.37 -17.63 -8.22
CA SER A 226 18.91 -17.07 -9.48
C SER A 226 18.82 -15.55 -9.55
N ARG A 227 18.61 -14.87 -8.40
CA ARG A 227 18.51 -13.41 -8.32
C ARG A 227 19.78 -12.71 -8.77
N THR A 228 19.61 -11.49 -9.23
CA THR A 228 20.69 -10.56 -9.55
C THR A 228 20.64 -9.36 -8.63
N GLU A 229 21.80 -8.76 -8.38
CA GLU A 229 21.96 -7.55 -7.59
C GLU A 229 22.36 -6.39 -8.51
N ASP A 230 21.69 -5.24 -8.34
CA ASP A 230 21.95 -4.04 -9.12
C ASP A 230 21.85 -2.82 -8.20
N PHE A 231 22.98 -2.35 -7.72
CA PHE A 231 23.11 -1.32 -6.68
C PHE A 231 22.28 -1.68 -5.43
N ASP A 232 21.21 -0.92 -5.17
CA ASP A 232 20.36 -1.08 -3.99
C ASP A 232 19.20 -2.08 -4.22
N PHE A 233 19.14 -2.70 -5.42
CA PHE A 233 18.01 -3.53 -5.83
C PHE A 233 18.38 -5.01 -5.92
N LEU A 234 17.51 -5.84 -5.34
CA LEU A 234 17.55 -7.30 -5.50
C LEU A 234 16.45 -7.72 -6.48
N ARG A 235 16.84 -8.41 -7.56
CA ARG A 235 15.93 -8.85 -8.62
C ARG A 235 15.85 -10.37 -8.65
N PRO A 236 14.75 -10.98 -8.18
CA PRO A 236 14.45 -12.38 -8.45
C PRO A 236 14.42 -12.66 -9.95
N ASP A 237 14.77 -13.88 -10.35
CA ASP A 237 14.72 -14.26 -11.76
C ASP A 237 13.28 -14.16 -12.29
N PRO A 238 13.01 -13.38 -13.35
CA PRO A 238 11.66 -13.12 -13.81
C PRO A 238 10.98 -14.33 -14.44
N ILE A 239 11.75 -15.28 -15.02
CA ILE A 239 11.19 -16.47 -15.66
C ILE A 239 10.72 -17.44 -14.58
N ALA A 240 11.56 -17.73 -13.58
CA ALA A 240 11.19 -18.56 -12.45
C ALA A 240 10.02 -17.96 -11.67
N PHE A 241 10.04 -16.64 -11.40
CA PHE A 241 8.98 -15.94 -10.68
C PHE A 241 7.64 -15.96 -11.43
N SER A 242 7.65 -15.94 -12.78
CA SER A 242 6.42 -16.02 -13.59
C SER A 242 5.64 -17.30 -13.38
N ASN A 243 6.30 -18.40 -12.98
CA ASN A 243 5.66 -19.68 -12.68
C ASN A 243 4.97 -19.71 -11.30
N CYS A 244 5.25 -18.74 -10.43
CA CYS A 244 4.65 -18.66 -9.11
C CYS A 244 3.15 -18.40 -9.19
N LEU A 245 2.36 -19.07 -8.34
CA LEU A 245 0.93 -18.81 -8.20
C LEU A 245 0.72 -17.42 -7.60
N SER A 246 -0.34 -16.74 -8.05
CA SER A 246 -0.77 -15.46 -7.50
C SER A 246 -1.80 -15.71 -6.39
N ASP A 247 -1.42 -15.51 -5.15
CA ASP A 247 -2.32 -15.68 -4.00
C ASP A 247 -1.97 -14.69 -2.87
N SER A 248 -2.93 -14.43 -1.97
CA SER A 248 -2.66 -13.64 -0.77
C SER A 248 -2.14 -14.52 0.37
N ILE A 249 -1.35 -13.95 1.27
CA ILE A 249 -0.94 -14.63 2.50
C ILE A 249 -2.15 -15.03 3.36
N ASP A 250 -3.23 -14.25 3.27
CA ASP A 250 -4.48 -14.52 3.97
C ASP A 250 -5.03 -15.88 3.59
N TYR A 251 -5.21 -16.15 2.28
CA TYR A 251 -5.71 -17.43 1.77
C TYR A 251 -4.68 -18.55 1.82
N ALA A 252 -3.46 -18.25 1.39
CA ALA A 252 -2.43 -19.27 1.23
C ALA A 252 -1.91 -19.82 2.57
N VAL A 253 -1.93 -19.00 3.63
CA VAL A 253 -1.34 -19.33 4.93
C VAL A 253 -2.31 -19.11 6.07
N MET A 254 -2.84 -17.89 6.25
CA MET A 254 -3.54 -17.52 7.50
C MET A 254 -4.87 -18.25 7.70
N GLU A 255 -5.63 -18.52 6.65
CA GLU A 255 -6.85 -19.35 6.73
C GLU A 255 -6.59 -20.79 7.12
N GLN A 256 -5.37 -21.30 6.88
CA GLN A 256 -4.98 -22.69 7.14
C GLN A 256 -4.21 -22.84 8.46
N ALA A 257 -3.80 -21.71 9.07
CA ALA A 257 -2.89 -21.74 10.20
C ALA A 257 -3.56 -22.28 11.48
N ASP A 258 -2.93 -23.34 12.05
CA ASP A 258 -3.41 -23.97 13.28
C ASP A 258 -2.97 -23.20 14.54
N HIS A 259 -1.91 -22.39 14.45
CA HIS A 259 -1.30 -21.69 15.57
C HIS A 259 -1.13 -20.20 15.24
N ALA A 260 -2.26 -19.50 15.19
CA ALA A 260 -2.31 -18.09 14.90
C ALA A 260 -2.98 -17.29 16.04
N ALA A 261 -2.62 -16.02 16.19
CA ALA A 261 -3.16 -15.14 17.19
C ALA A 261 -3.58 -13.79 16.62
N ILE A 262 -4.56 -13.16 17.27
CA ILE A 262 -5.07 -11.83 16.96
C ILE A 262 -4.62 -10.88 18.07
N VAL A 263 -3.93 -9.81 17.72
CA VAL A 263 -3.68 -8.69 18.63
C VAL A 263 -4.66 -7.57 18.28
N PRO A 264 -5.57 -7.20 19.19
CA PRO A 264 -6.45 -6.05 18.98
C PRO A 264 -5.65 -4.76 18.80
N MET A 265 -6.03 -3.94 17.82
CA MET A 265 -5.35 -2.68 17.53
C MET A 265 -6.37 -1.55 17.38
N GLU A 266 -6.44 -0.67 18.38
CA GLU A 266 -7.29 0.53 18.38
C GLU A 266 -6.45 1.77 18.08
N ALA A 267 -5.86 1.82 16.89
CA ALA A 267 -4.92 2.85 16.47
C ALA A 267 -5.49 3.81 15.41
N GLY A 268 -6.82 3.88 15.26
CA GLY A 268 -7.44 4.72 14.22
C GLY A 268 -7.06 4.30 12.80
N TRP A 269 -7.04 2.99 12.56
CA TRP A 269 -6.68 2.38 11.29
C TRP A 269 -7.70 2.62 10.19
N SER A 270 -7.20 2.84 8.97
CA SER A 270 -7.98 2.82 7.72
C SER A 270 -7.12 2.32 6.58
N ASP A 271 -7.71 1.49 5.72
CA ASP A 271 -7.09 1.05 4.47
C ASP A 271 -7.13 2.10 3.36
N LEU A 272 -7.79 3.25 3.55
CA LEU A 272 -8.02 4.28 2.52
C LEU A 272 -8.45 3.68 1.17
N GLY A 273 -9.33 2.70 1.19
CA GLY A 273 -9.74 1.95 -0.01
C GLY A 273 -10.58 2.75 -1.01
N SER A 274 -11.08 3.94 -0.62
CA SER A 274 -11.96 4.78 -1.43
C SER A 274 -11.87 6.25 -1.04
N TRP A 275 -12.43 7.15 -1.85
CA TRP A 275 -12.55 8.57 -1.51
C TRP A 275 -13.43 8.82 -0.28
N SER A 276 -14.44 7.98 -0.01
CA SER A 276 -15.20 8.05 1.24
C SER A 276 -14.31 7.82 2.45
N SER A 277 -13.43 6.80 2.41
CA SER A 277 -12.48 6.54 3.49
C SER A 277 -11.49 7.69 3.70
N VAL A 278 -11.07 8.37 2.61
CA VAL A 278 -10.23 9.58 2.70
C VAL A 278 -10.99 10.71 3.40
N TRP A 279 -12.28 10.91 3.09
CA TRP A 279 -13.12 11.89 3.78
C TRP A 279 -13.31 11.53 5.27
N GLU A 280 -13.54 10.26 5.59
CA GLU A 280 -13.72 9.80 6.98
C GLU A 280 -12.51 10.11 7.86
N VAL A 281 -11.31 9.91 7.34
CA VAL A 281 -10.06 10.16 8.07
C VAL A 281 -9.57 11.60 7.96
N GLY A 282 -10.07 12.41 7.03
CA GLY A 282 -9.68 13.80 6.85
C GLY A 282 -10.12 14.71 8.02
N GLU A 283 -9.38 15.79 8.23
CA GLU A 283 -9.80 16.87 9.14
C GLU A 283 -10.96 17.65 8.51
N LYS A 284 -12.04 17.79 9.26
CA LYS A 284 -13.27 18.41 8.79
C LYS A 284 -13.41 19.84 9.30
N ASP A 285 -13.89 20.75 8.45
CA ASP A 285 -14.37 22.06 8.88
C ASP A 285 -15.71 21.95 9.64
N ASP A 286 -16.24 23.07 10.10
CA ASP A 286 -17.52 23.15 10.84
C ASP A 286 -18.73 22.65 10.04
N PHE A 287 -18.62 22.54 8.72
CA PHE A 287 -19.65 22.02 7.81
C PHE A 287 -19.40 20.59 7.34
N GLY A 288 -18.40 19.93 7.90
CA GLY A 288 -18.04 18.55 7.57
C GLY A 288 -17.24 18.39 6.27
N ASN A 289 -16.70 19.46 5.72
CA ASN A 289 -15.88 19.39 4.50
C ASN A 289 -14.43 19.03 4.84
N VAL A 290 -13.80 18.24 3.98
CA VAL A 290 -12.37 17.98 3.95
C VAL A 290 -11.79 18.65 2.71
N VAL A 291 -10.88 19.59 2.90
CA VAL A 291 -10.35 20.45 1.84
C VAL A 291 -8.83 20.34 1.77
N LYS A 292 -8.30 20.22 0.56
CA LYS A 292 -6.86 20.28 0.30
C LYS A 292 -6.57 21.05 -0.99
N GLY A 293 -5.59 21.95 -0.92
CA GLY A 293 -5.19 22.79 -2.07
C GLY A 293 -5.93 24.12 -2.17
N ASP A 294 -5.98 24.71 -3.37
CA ASP A 294 -6.62 26.00 -3.62
C ASP A 294 -8.13 25.81 -3.85
N VAL A 295 -8.91 25.94 -2.76
CA VAL A 295 -10.35 25.65 -2.76
C VAL A 295 -11.12 26.79 -2.09
N VAL A 296 -12.23 27.20 -2.70
CA VAL A 296 -13.18 28.18 -2.16
C VAL A 296 -14.57 27.56 -2.10
N LEU A 297 -15.20 27.64 -0.93
CA LEU A 297 -16.52 27.04 -0.66
C LEU A 297 -17.56 28.10 -0.34
N GLU A 298 -18.76 27.94 -0.89
CA GLU A 298 -19.95 28.71 -0.54
C GLU A 298 -21.14 27.77 -0.37
N ALA A 299 -21.82 27.80 0.77
CA ALA A 299 -22.97 26.93 1.09
C ALA A 299 -22.71 25.43 0.74
N THR A 300 -21.53 24.90 1.11
CA THR A 300 -21.08 23.55 0.80
C THR A 300 -20.88 22.76 2.09
N SER A 301 -21.34 21.49 2.13
CA SER A 301 -21.25 20.65 3.31
C SER A 301 -20.95 19.19 2.99
N ASN A 302 -20.29 18.50 3.95
CA ASN A 302 -19.94 17.08 3.87
C ASN A 302 -19.16 16.69 2.59
N ALA A 303 -18.40 17.62 2.00
CA ALA A 303 -17.68 17.42 0.75
C ALA A 303 -16.22 17.03 1.00
N LEU A 304 -15.66 16.24 0.09
CA LEU A 304 -14.20 16.04 -0.05
C LEU A 304 -13.75 16.78 -1.31
N ILE A 305 -12.90 17.79 -1.16
CA ILE A 305 -12.42 18.56 -2.31
C ILE A 305 -10.91 18.67 -2.26
N GLN A 306 -10.24 18.13 -3.28
CA GLN A 306 -8.78 18.21 -3.44
C GLN A 306 -8.45 18.88 -4.78
N ALA A 307 -7.66 19.94 -4.71
CA ALA A 307 -7.18 20.71 -5.86
C ALA A 307 -5.66 20.66 -5.92
N GLU A 308 -5.11 19.99 -6.92
CA GLU A 308 -3.66 19.85 -7.08
C GLU A 308 -3.05 20.98 -7.90
N HIS A 309 -3.80 21.56 -8.86
CA HIS A 309 -3.29 22.51 -9.83
C HIS A 309 -4.12 23.78 -9.97
N ARG A 310 -5.45 23.68 -9.95
CA ARG A 310 -6.34 24.79 -10.25
C ARG A 310 -7.16 25.15 -9.04
N LEU A 311 -7.55 26.43 -8.97
CA LEU A 311 -8.62 26.83 -8.06
C LEU A 311 -9.87 25.99 -8.33
N VAL A 312 -10.40 25.35 -7.28
CA VAL A 312 -11.71 24.69 -7.29
C VAL A 312 -12.67 25.52 -6.44
N ALA A 313 -13.70 26.06 -7.05
CA ALA A 313 -14.77 26.77 -6.35
C ALA A 313 -16.05 25.90 -6.36
N ALA A 314 -16.63 25.65 -5.21
CA ALA A 314 -17.85 24.87 -5.05
C ALA A 314 -18.91 25.68 -4.30
N ALA A 315 -20.14 25.73 -4.83
CA ALA A 315 -21.23 26.50 -4.27
C ALA A 315 -22.53 25.71 -4.27
N GLY A 316 -23.22 25.67 -3.11
CA GLY A 316 -24.57 25.10 -2.98
C GLY A 316 -24.61 23.57 -3.15
N VAL A 317 -23.55 22.85 -2.80
CA VAL A 317 -23.45 21.37 -2.98
C VAL A 317 -23.20 20.67 -1.65
N SER A 318 -23.61 19.41 -1.56
CA SER A 318 -23.40 18.56 -0.38
C SER A 318 -23.08 17.12 -0.77
N ASP A 319 -22.41 16.39 0.13
CA ASP A 319 -22.13 14.95 0.03
C ASP A 319 -21.43 14.54 -1.26
N ILE A 320 -20.51 15.38 -1.75
CA ILE A 320 -19.78 15.16 -3.00
C ILE A 320 -18.28 15.00 -2.77
N THR A 321 -17.65 14.39 -3.75
CA THR A 321 -16.20 14.28 -3.90
C THR A 321 -15.78 14.99 -5.18
N ILE A 322 -14.86 15.96 -5.08
CA ILE A 322 -14.25 16.64 -6.23
C ILE A 322 -12.72 16.47 -6.08
N ILE A 323 -12.10 15.82 -7.06
CA ILE A 323 -10.65 15.66 -7.10
C ILE A 323 -10.14 16.19 -8.42
N GLU A 324 -9.35 17.25 -8.35
CA GLU A 324 -8.73 17.91 -9.50
C GLU A 324 -7.24 17.55 -9.58
N THR A 325 -6.80 17.14 -10.75
CA THR A 325 -5.41 16.95 -11.14
C THR A 325 -5.10 17.72 -12.42
N ALA A 326 -3.84 17.78 -12.82
CA ALA A 326 -3.42 18.52 -14.03
C ALA A 326 -4.17 18.14 -15.32
N ASP A 327 -4.70 16.91 -15.40
CA ASP A 327 -5.27 16.33 -16.61
C ASP A 327 -6.66 15.72 -16.44
N ALA A 328 -7.18 15.66 -15.22
CA ALA A 328 -8.49 15.09 -14.97
C ALA A 328 -9.20 15.76 -13.79
N VAL A 329 -10.53 15.76 -13.82
CA VAL A 329 -11.37 16.12 -12.69
C VAL A 329 -12.36 14.99 -12.47
N LEU A 330 -12.39 14.46 -11.24
CA LEU A 330 -13.44 13.55 -10.78
C LEU A 330 -14.48 14.37 -10.02
N VAL A 331 -15.75 14.19 -10.36
CA VAL A 331 -16.88 14.62 -9.56
C VAL A 331 -17.76 13.42 -9.32
N ALA A 332 -18.00 13.09 -8.08
CA ALA A 332 -18.79 11.92 -7.69
C ALA A 332 -19.65 12.22 -6.46
N ASP A 333 -20.78 11.56 -6.33
CA ASP A 333 -21.45 11.43 -5.05
C ASP A 333 -20.54 10.64 -4.09
N ARG A 334 -20.44 11.05 -2.83
CA ARG A 334 -19.56 10.42 -1.87
C ARG A 334 -19.91 8.94 -1.64
N SER A 335 -21.20 8.59 -1.68
CA SER A 335 -21.65 7.20 -1.55
C SER A 335 -21.30 6.35 -2.77
N ALA A 336 -21.03 6.95 -3.92
CA ALA A 336 -20.71 6.28 -5.17
C ALA A 336 -19.21 6.03 -5.39
N SER A 337 -18.38 6.21 -4.36
CA SER A 337 -16.92 6.10 -4.45
C SER A 337 -16.40 4.76 -5.00
N GLN A 338 -17.13 3.66 -4.80
CA GLN A 338 -16.81 2.35 -5.38
C GLN A 338 -16.97 2.32 -6.91
N SER A 339 -17.80 3.18 -7.49
CA SER A 339 -18.02 3.28 -8.95
C SER A 339 -16.81 3.84 -9.69
N VAL A 340 -15.86 4.48 -9.00
CA VAL A 340 -14.62 5.01 -9.59
C VAL A 340 -13.83 3.91 -10.30
N LYS A 341 -13.79 2.69 -9.77
CA LYS A 341 -13.12 1.55 -10.41
C LYS A 341 -13.70 1.26 -11.80
N SER A 342 -15.02 1.27 -11.94
CA SER A 342 -15.70 1.03 -13.22
C SER A 342 -15.44 2.16 -14.22
N LEU A 343 -15.33 3.41 -13.72
CA LEU A 343 -14.98 4.56 -14.53
C LEU A 343 -13.56 4.44 -15.09
N VAL A 344 -12.59 4.02 -14.27
CA VAL A 344 -11.21 3.78 -14.72
C VAL A 344 -11.15 2.66 -15.75
N GLN A 345 -11.88 1.56 -15.57
CA GLN A 345 -11.97 0.48 -16.55
C GLN A 345 -12.51 0.99 -17.90
N ARG A 346 -13.51 1.86 -17.88
CA ARG A 346 -14.06 2.51 -19.08
C ARG A 346 -13.04 3.41 -19.78
N LEU A 347 -12.29 4.23 -19.02
CA LEU A 347 -11.21 5.07 -19.56
C LEU A 347 -10.13 4.20 -20.22
N SER A 348 -9.76 3.10 -19.57
CA SER A 348 -8.80 2.13 -20.12
C SER A 348 -9.30 1.50 -21.43
N GLY A 349 -10.57 1.11 -21.48
CA GLY A 349 -11.22 0.60 -22.70
C GLY A 349 -11.24 1.63 -23.85
N LEU A 350 -11.31 2.93 -23.51
CA LEU A 350 -11.20 4.04 -24.46
C LEU A 350 -9.73 4.39 -24.80
N LYS A 351 -8.74 3.65 -24.27
CA LYS A 351 -7.30 3.89 -24.42
C LYS A 351 -6.87 5.31 -24.02
N ARG A 352 -7.50 5.86 -22.99
CA ARG A 352 -7.13 7.17 -22.44
C ARG A 352 -5.90 7.04 -21.55
N ASN A 353 -4.88 7.86 -21.76
CA ASN A 353 -3.64 7.86 -20.98
C ASN A 353 -3.91 8.18 -19.51
N GLU A 354 -4.90 8.99 -19.21
CA GLU A 354 -5.31 9.41 -17.87
C GLU A 354 -5.74 8.23 -16.98
N SER A 355 -5.98 7.06 -17.56
CA SER A 355 -6.24 5.82 -16.80
C SER A 355 -4.97 5.23 -16.17
N SER A 356 -3.78 5.49 -16.74
CA SER A 356 -2.53 4.80 -16.36
C SER A 356 -1.42 5.74 -15.89
N ALA A 357 -1.28 6.91 -16.51
CA ALA A 357 -0.17 7.83 -16.26
C ALA A 357 -0.65 9.26 -15.99
N HIS A 358 0.09 9.98 -15.16
CA HIS A 358 -0.05 11.43 -15.01
C HIS A 358 0.68 12.18 -16.13
N ARG A 359 0.35 13.47 -16.32
CA ARG A 359 1.13 14.36 -17.21
C ARG A 359 2.59 14.46 -16.76
N ARG A 360 2.83 14.43 -15.44
CA ARG A 360 4.17 14.38 -14.86
C ARG A 360 4.60 12.93 -14.66
N VAL A 361 5.77 12.60 -15.21
CA VAL A 361 6.36 11.26 -15.15
C VAL A 361 7.73 11.36 -14.48
N PHE A 362 7.91 10.61 -13.39
CA PHE A 362 9.14 10.56 -12.63
C PHE A 362 10.16 9.61 -13.27
N ARG A 363 11.44 9.97 -13.14
CA ARG A 363 12.59 9.22 -13.66
C ARG A 363 13.74 9.28 -12.65
N PRO A 364 14.75 8.42 -12.74
CA PRO A 364 15.90 8.45 -11.83
C PRO A 364 16.62 9.79 -11.76
N TRP A 365 16.54 10.58 -12.81
CA TRP A 365 17.19 11.87 -12.93
C TRP A 365 16.30 13.06 -12.56
N GLY A 366 15.04 12.84 -12.18
CA GLY A 366 14.07 13.87 -11.86
C GLY A 366 12.70 13.56 -12.46
N TRP A 367 12.10 14.50 -13.19
CA TRP A 367 10.79 14.30 -13.81
C TRP A 367 10.63 15.09 -15.10
N TYR A 368 9.70 14.67 -15.93
CA TYR A 368 9.19 15.48 -17.02
C TYR A 368 7.68 15.58 -16.98
N GLU A 369 7.16 16.69 -17.52
CA GLU A 369 5.73 16.96 -17.64
C GLU A 369 5.38 17.34 -19.08
N ALA A 370 4.41 16.63 -19.69
CA ALA A 370 3.90 17.00 -20.99
C ALA A 370 3.04 18.27 -20.86
N ILE A 371 3.50 19.39 -21.43
CA ILE A 371 2.77 20.67 -21.39
C ILE A 371 1.76 20.72 -22.54
N ASP A 372 2.22 20.35 -23.75
CA ASP A 372 1.41 20.36 -24.96
C ASP A 372 1.79 19.19 -25.87
N GLN A 373 0.81 18.63 -26.57
CA GLN A 373 1.03 17.53 -27.50
C GLN A 373 0.04 17.61 -28.67
N GLY A 374 0.60 17.58 -29.87
CA GLY A 374 -0.15 17.51 -31.11
C GLY A 374 0.38 16.40 -32.04
N PRO A 375 -0.21 16.22 -33.25
CA PRO A 375 0.16 15.15 -34.16
C PRO A 375 1.64 15.10 -34.56
N GLN A 376 2.33 16.25 -34.52
CA GLN A 376 3.71 16.38 -34.98
C GLN A 376 4.63 17.13 -34.00
N HIS A 377 4.12 17.45 -32.79
CA HIS A 377 4.93 18.11 -31.76
C HIS A 377 4.58 17.62 -30.36
N GLN A 378 5.56 17.73 -29.45
CA GLN A 378 5.39 17.55 -28.02
C GLN A 378 6.25 18.57 -27.29
N VAL A 379 5.64 19.31 -26.36
CA VAL A 379 6.35 20.22 -25.45
C VAL A 379 6.41 19.58 -24.09
N LYS A 380 7.62 19.46 -23.54
CA LYS A 380 7.86 18.91 -22.20
C LYS A 380 8.60 19.93 -21.34
N ARG A 381 8.17 20.05 -20.09
CA ARG A 381 9.00 20.62 -19.03
C ARG A 381 9.81 19.49 -18.41
N ILE A 382 11.10 19.68 -18.25
CA ILE A 382 12.00 18.69 -17.66
C ILE A 382 12.66 19.33 -16.44
N SER A 383 12.65 18.62 -15.32
CA SER A 383 13.39 18.98 -14.11
C SER A 383 14.40 17.90 -13.81
N VAL A 384 15.66 18.27 -13.71
CA VAL A 384 16.77 17.36 -13.43
C VAL A 384 17.26 17.64 -12.03
N SER A 385 17.34 16.61 -11.18
CA SER A 385 17.85 16.72 -9.81
C SER A 385 19.33 17.09 -9.80
N PRO A 386 19.80 17.87 -8.82
CA PRO A 386 21.22 18.21 -8.71
C PRO A 386 22.11 16.97 -8.75
N GLY A 387 23.14 16.99 -9.60
CA GLY A 387 24.05 15.86 -9.79
C GLY A 387 23.55 14.72 -10.68
N ALA A 388 22.27 14.71 -11.04
CA ALA A 388 21.71 13.71 -11.95
C ALA A 388 22.05 14.01 -13.42
N ARG A 389 21.94 12.99 -14.26
CA ARG A 389 22.26 13.08 -15.71
C ARG A 389 21.12 12.48 -16.53
N LEU A 390 20.77 13.16 -17.62
CA LEU A 390 19.88 12.61 -18.64
C LEU A 390 20.62 11.57 -19.47
N SER A 391 19.91 10.53 -19.91
CA SER A 391 20.44 9.58 -20.88
C SER A 391 20.71 10.28 -22.22
N LEU A 392 21.85 9.98 -22.82
CA LEU A 392 22.16 10.44 -24.17
C LEU A 392 21.18 9.79 -25.15
N GLN A 393 20.43 10.61 -25.89
CA GLN A 393 19.46 10.15 -26.90
C GLN A 393 19.83 10.69 -28.27
N LYS A 394 19.63 9.88 -29.29
CA LYS A 394 19.76 10.27 -30.69
C LYS A 394 18.45 10.00 -31.42
N HIS A 395 17.92 11.00 -32.07
CA HIS A 395 16.66 10.91 -32.81
C HIS A 395 16.92 10.95 -34.32
N GLN A 396 16.30 10.06 -35.06
CA GLN A 396 16.45 9.99 -36.54
C GLN A 396 15.38 10.81 -37.28
N HIS A 397 14.21 11.04 -36.65
CA HIS A 397 13.03 11.60 -37.32
C HIS A 397 12.39 12.78 -36.58
N ARG A 398 13.04 13.33 -35.57
CA ARG A 398 12.56 14.52 -34.87
C ARG A 398 13.69 15.49 -34.54
N ALA A 399 13.40 16.77 -34.57
CA ALA A 399 14.25 17.81 -34.01
C ALA A 399 13.84 18.10 -32.56
N GLU A 400 14.81 18.46 -31.72
CA GLU A 400 14.58 18.93 -30.35
C GLU A 400 15.10 20.35 -30.21
N HIS A 401 14.32 21.21 -29.58
CA HIS A 401 14.69 22.54 -29.17
C HIS A 401 14.68 22.62 -27.64
N TRP A 402 15.78 22.95 -27.04
CA TRP A 402 15.96 23.15 -25.62
C TRP A 402 15.93 24.62 -25.29
N ILE A 403 15.10 25.07 -24.34
CA ILE A 403 14.93 26.46 -23.91
C ILE A 403 15.22 26.54 -22.42
#